data_54edac395373466f05c5183bd9ee3821
#
_entry.id   54edac395373466f05c5183bd9ee3821
#
_cell.length_a   1.000
_cell.length_b   1.000
_cell.length_c   1.000
_cell.angle_alpha   90.00
_cell.angle_beta   90.00
_cell.angle_gamma   90.00
#
_symmetry.space_group_name_H-M   'P 1'
#
loop_
_entity.id
_entity.type
_entity.pdbx_description
1 polymer ?
#
loop_
_entity_poly.entity_id
_entity_poly.type
_entity_poly.pdbx_seq_one_letter_code
_entity_poly.pdbx_strand_id
1 'polypeptide(L)'
;MDKSEMNKRPQSLGEEIANSLSHGAGLVAALVGATFLIVMAVQRGSISFIVGASVFAATMIILYAASTLYHALPKNRAKRFFLVFDHAAIFVFIAGCYTPFTLGVLRGVWGWTLFGIVWGIAVIGVASKIIGGADRFPRLSTAAYLGMGWIFLIALGPLWQQMPIAGMIWLLAGGLSYTVGV
;
A
#
# COMPACT_ATOMS: atom_id res chain seq x y z
N MET A 1 -19.65 -8.78 19.68
CA MET A 1 -18.96 -9.72 18.77
C MET A 1 -19.90 -9.94 17.60
N ASP A 2 -19.49 -9.45 16.39
CA ASP A 2 -20.36 -9.49 15.20
C ASP A 2 -20.42 -10.94 14.68
N LYS A 3 -21.65 -11.41 14.34
CA LYS A 3 -21.89 -12.76 13.78
C LYS A 3 -21.11 -13.04 12.49
N SER A 4 -20.60 -12.00 11.80
CA SER A 4 -19.76 -12.15 10.60
C SER A 4 -18.35 -12.67 10.88
N GLU A 5 -17.84 -12.49 12.11
CA GLU A 5 -16.53 -12.95 12.54
C GLU A 5 -16.49 -14.45 12.87
N MET A 6 -17.63 -15.01 13.27
CA MET A 6 -17.72 -16.45 13.62
C MET A 6 -17.67 -17.40 12.43
N ASN A 7 -17.68 -16.90 11.19
CA ASN A 7 -17.78 -17.75 9.99
C ASN A 7 -16.54 -17.72 9.08
N LYS A 8 -15.43 -17.10 9.50
CA LYS A 8 -14.17 -17.18 8.73
C LYS A 8 -13.44 -18.47 9.11
N ARG A 9 -13.45 -19.45 8.19
CA ARG A 9 -12.62 -20.65 8.39
C ARG A 9 -11.14 -20.24 8.47
N PRO A 10 -10.34 -20.86 9.36
CA PRO A 10 -8.90 -20.62 9.37
C PRO A 10 -8.29 -21.06 8.03
N GLN A 11 -7.30 -20.34 7.56
CA GLN A 11 -6.56 -20.72 6.36
C GLN A 11 -5.92 -22.10 6.56
N SER A 12 -6.02 -22.92 5.53
CA SER A 12 -5.35 -24.22 5.47
C SER A 12 -3.83 -24.03 5.29
N LEU A 13 -3.05 -25.05 5.62
CA LEU A 13 -1.60 -25.02 5.41
C LEU A 13 -1.24 -24.75 3.94
N GLY A 14 -2.00 -25.31 2.99
CA GLY A 14 -1.78 -25.07 1.56
C GLY A 14 -2.01 -23.61 1.16
N GLU A 15 -3.04 -22.97 1.70
CA GLU A 15 -3.30 -21.53 1.49
C GLU A 15 -2.19 -20.66 2.09
N GLU A 16 -1.73 -20.98 3.30
CA GLU A 16 -0.61 -20.25 3.93
C GLU A 16 0.69 -20.38 3.12
N ILE A 17 1.01 -21.57 2.61
CA ILE A 17 2.18 -21.80 1.76
C ILE A 17 2.03 -21.01 0.44
N ALA A 18 0.87 -21.08 -0.22
CA ALA A 18 0.63 -20.38 -1.48
C ALA A 18 0.76 -18.85 -1.30
N ASN A 19 0.19 -18.31 -0.23
CA ASN A 19 0.29 -16.89 0.11
C ASN A 19 1.74 -16.49 0.43
N SER A 20 2.46 -17.29 1.23
CA SER A 20 3.87 -17.01 1.53
C SER A 20 4.75 -17.03 0.29
N LEU A 21 4.56 -18.00 -0.61
CA LEU A 21 5.33 -18.09 -1.86
C LEU A 21 5.00 -16.95 -2.82
N SER A 22 3.73 -16.62 -3.01
CA SER A 22 3.31 -15.52 -3.91
C SER A 22 3.80 -14.16 -3.40
N HIS A 23 3.68 -13.88 -2.10
CA HIS A 23 4.17 -12.64 -1.50
C HIS A 23 5.70 -12.60 -1.43
N GLY A 24 6.35 -13.76 -1.22
CA GLY A 24 7.81 -13.87 -1.32
C GLY A 24 8.33 -13.58 -2.72
N ALA A 25 7.67 -14.08 -3.76
CA ALA A 25 7.97 -13.72 -5.14
C ALA A 25 7.73 -12.23 -5.40
N GLY A 26 6.64 -11.67 -4.84
CA GLY A 26 6.36 -10.24 -4.85
C GLY A 26 7.46 -9.42 -4.18
N LEU A 27 8.03 -9.89 -3.05
CA LEU A 27 9.14 -9.25 -2.37
C LEU A 27 10.40 -9.21 -3.24
N VAL A 28 10.74 -10.32 -3.90
CA VAL A 28 11.88 -10.35 -4.83
C VAL A 28 11.66 -9.38 -5.99
N ALA A 29 10.47 -9.39 -6.59
CA ALA A 29 10.11 -8.46 -7.65
C ALA A 29 10.16 -7.00 -7.18
N ALA A 30 9.70 -6.73 -5.95
CA ALA A 30 9.77 -5.40 -5.34
C ALA A 30 11.21 -4.91 -5.15
N LEU A 31 12.12 -5.77 -4.68
CA LEU A 31 13.54 -5.43 -4.52
C LEU A 31 14.21 -5.10 -5.86
N VAL A 32 13.95 -5.93 -6.87
CA VAL A 32 14.48 -5.69 -8.22
C VAL A 32 13.88 -4.40 -8.81
N GLY A 33 12.55 -4.26 -8.77
CA GLY A 33 11.85 -3.09 -9.29
C GLY A 33 12.23 -1.79 -8.57
N ALA A 34 12.41 -1.83 -7.24
CA ALA A 34 12.88 -0.70 -6.44
C ALA A 34 14.26 -0.21 -6.90
N THR A 35 15.19 -1.14 -7.18
CA THR A 35 16.52 -0.79 -7.67
C THR A 35 16.44 -0.03 -9.00
N PHE A 36 15.67 -0.54 -9.98
CA PHE A 36 15.47 0.14 -11.26
C PHE A 36 14.78 1.51 -11.08
N LEU A 37 13.72 1.56 -10.27
CA LEU A 37 12.98 2.80 -10.02
C LEU A 37 13.87 3.88 -9.42
N ILE A 38 14.67 3.54 -8.41
CA ILE A 38 15.56 4.51 -7.74
C ILE A 38 16.67 4.97 -8.70
N VAL A 39 17.28 4.06 -9.45
CA VAL A 39 18.31 4.42 -10.46
C VAL A 39 17.73 5.39 -11.49
N MET A 40 16.53 5.11 -12.03
CA MET A 40 15.88 6.00 -12.98
C MET A 40 15.47 7.34 -12.35
N ALA A 41 15.02 7.33 -11.09
CA ALA A 41 14.68 8.55 -10.38
C ALA A 41 15.91 9.45 -10.18
N VAL A 42 17.05 8.87 -9.84
CA VAL A 42 18.33 9.60 -9.70
C VAL A 42 18.81 10.17 -11.03
N GLN A 43 18.68 9.42 -12.11
CA GLN A 43 19.15 9.87 -13.44
C GLN A 43 18.28 10.94 -14.08
N ARG A 44 16.97 10.96 -13.80
CA ARG A 44 15.98 11.78 -14.54
C ARG A 44 15.09 12.64 -13.66
N GLY A 45 15.11 12.44 -12.35
CA GLY A 45 14.17 13.05 -11.43
C GLY A 45 14.72 14.25 -10.67
N SER A 46 13.80 15.03 -10.11
CA SER A 46 14.11 16.00 -9.07
C SER A 46 14.30 15.30 -7.72
N ILE A 47 14.93 15.99 -6.75
CA ILE A 47 15.09 15.48 -5.38
C ILE A 47 13.75 15.02 -4.78
N SER A 48 12.68 15.77 -4.97
CA SER A 48 11.34 15.42 -4.51
C SER A 48 10.82 14.12 -5.13
N PHE A 49 11.11 13.89 -6.41
CA PHE A 49 10.74 12.65 -7.09
C PHE A 49 11.58 11.47 -6.58
N ILE A 50 12.88 11.66 -6.34
CA ILE A 50 13.77 10.63 -5.77
C ILE A 50 13.26 10.22 -4.39
N VAL A 51 12.94 11.19 -3.52
CA VAL A 51 12.37 10.92 -2.19
C VAL A 51 11.05 10.17 -2.32
N GLY A 52 10.15 10.62 -3.19
CA GLY A 52 8.86 9.95 -3.41
C GLY A 52 9.00 8.51 -3.88
N ALA A 53 9.88 8.26 -4.87
CA ALA A 53 10.16 6.93 -5.38
C ALA A 53 10.80 6.02 -4.30
N SER A 54 11.67 6.57 -3.47
CA SER A 54 12.30 5.83 -2.36
C SER A 54 11.28 5.44 -1.29
N VAL A 55 10.36 6.35 -0.92
CA VAL A 55 9.27 6.05 0.02
C VAL A 55 8.34 4.97 -0.54
N PHE A 56 7.93 5.07 -1.81
CA PHE A 56 7.14 4.05 -2.47
C PHE A 56 7.83 2.68 -2.45
N ALA A 57 9.11 2.63 -2.86
CA ALA A 57 9.89 1.41 -2.87
C ALA A 57 10.01 0.78 -1.47
N ALA A 58 10.32 1.58 -0.45
CA ALA A 58 10.44 1.13 0.93
C ALA A 58 9.12 0.56 1.45
N THR A 59 8.00 1.25 1.23
CA THR A 59 6.68 0.81 1.72
C THR A 59 6.22 -0.47 1.01
N MET A 60 6.53 -0.64 -0.28
CA MET A 60 6.26 -1.85 -1.04
C MET A 60 7.05 -3.06 -0.51
N ILE A 61 8.34 -2.88 -0.25
CA ILE A 61 9.21 -3.91 0.32
C ILE A 61 8.71 -4.31 1.72
N ILE A 62 8.37 -3.32 2.56
CA ILE A 62 7.84 -3.55 3.91
C ILE A 62 6.55 -4.37 3.86
N LEU A 63 5.61 -4.03 2.98
CA LEU A 63 4.35 -4.76 2.83
C LEU A 63 4.59 -6.23 2.45
N TYR A 64 5.34 -6.47 1.37
CA TYR A 64 5.59 -7.84 0.92
C TYR A 64 6.41 -8.66 1.92
N ALA A 65 7.37 -8.05 2.62
CA ALA A 65 8.12 -8.71 3.69
C ALA A 65 7.23 -9.08 4.88
N ALA A 66 6.39 -8.13 5.33
CA ALA A 66 5.45 -8.36 6.44
C ALA A 66 4.48 -9.50 6.12
N SER A 67 3.90 -9.48 4.92
CA SER A 67 2.94 -10.48 4.47
C SER A 67 3.58 -11.85 4.27
N THR A 68 4.76 -11.91 3.66
CA THR A 68 5.52 -13.17 3.52
C THR A 68 5.79 -13.80 4.90
N LEU A 69 6.26 -13.00 5.86
CA LEU A 69 6.55 -13.48 7.21
C LEU A 69 5.27 -13.90 7.95
N TYR A 70 4.20 -13.12 7.82
CA TYR A 70 2.91 -13.50 8.41
C TYR A 70 2.46 -14.88 7.96
N HIS A 71 2.50 -15.17 6.65
CA HIS A 71 2.05 -16.44 6.11
C HIS A 71 3.05 -17.58 6.33
N ALA A 72 4.37 -17.31 6.38
CA ALA A 72 5.40 -18.33 6.61
C ALA A 72 5.47 -18.82 8.07
N LEU A 73 5.04 -18.01 9.04
CA LEU A 73 5.21 -18.33 10.45
C LEU A 73 4.14 -19.30 10.95
N PRO A 74 4.52 -20.25 11.85
CA PRO A 74 3.57 -21.09 12.56
C PRO A 74 2.71 -20.26 13.52
N LYS A 75 1.56 -20.82 13.96
CA LYS A 75 0.63 -20.17 14.89
C LYS A 75 1.30 -19.93 16.27
N ASN A 76 1.92 -18.74 16.44
CA ASN A 76 2.61 -18.31 17.65
C ASN A 76 2.46 -16.79 17.87
N ARG A 77 3.18 -16.24 18.85
CA ARG A 77 3.16 -14.79 19.15
C ARG A 77 3.69 -13.95 17.97
N ALA A 78 4.73 -14.45 17.27
CA ALA A 78 5.30 -13.75 16.12
C ALA A 78 4.28 -13.66 14.96
N LYS A 79 3.55 -14.74 14.65
CA LYS A 79 2.49 -14.70 13.63
C LYS A 79 1.41 -13.67 13.97
N ARG A 80 1.02 -13.53 15.24
CA ARG A 80 0.05 -12.50 15.67
C ARG A 80 0.61 -11.08 15.53
N PHE A 81 1.88 -10.88 15.81
CA PHE A 81 2.55 -9.60 15.57
C PHE A 81 2.56 -9.26 14.08
N PHE A 82 3.00 -10.20 13.23
CA PHE A 82 3.03 -9.99 11.79
C PHE A 82 1.65 -9.86 11.15
N LEU A 83 0.59 -10.46 11.70
CA LEU A 83 -0.79 -10.23 11.28
C LEU A 83 -1.16 -8.74 11.41
N VAL A 84 -0.89 -8.12 12.56
CA VAL A 84 -1.17 -6.70 12.77
C VAL A 84 -0.30 -5.84 11.87
N PHE A 85 0.96 -6.21 11.72
CA PHE A 85 1.92 -5.48 10.90
C PHE A 85 1.58 -5.54 9.40
N ASP A 86 1.19 -6.71 8.89
CA ASP A 86 0.72 -6.91 7.52
C ASP A 86 -0.48 -6.01 7.19
N HIS A 87 -1.52 -6.03 8.04
CA HIS A 87 -2.70 -5.17 7.83
C HIS A 87 -2.39 -3.67 7.99
N ALA A 88 -1.49 -3.29 8.88
CA ALA A 88 -1.06 -1.91 9.04
C ALA A 88 -0.22 -1.43 7.84
N ALA A 89 0.62 -2.30 7.29
CA ALA A 89 1.48 -2.00 6.14
C ALA A 89 0.68 -1.67 4.88
N ILE A 90 -0.55 -2.15 4.72
CA ILE A 90 -1.42 -1.79 3.59
C ILE A 90 -1.69 -0.28 3.59
N PHE A 91 -2.04 0.32 4.74
CA PHE A 91 -2.26 1.76 4.83
C PHE A 91 -1.02 2.56 4.44
N VAL A 92 0.14 2.13 4.95
CA VAL A 92 1.43 2.77 4.68
C VAL A 92 1.81 2.64 3.21
N PHE A 93 1.57 1.48 2.61
CA PHE A 93 1.87 1.24 1.20
C PHE A 93 0.98 2.09 0.28
N ILE A 94 -0.33 2.19 0.56
CA ILE A 94 -1.22 3.06 -0.24
C ILE A 94 -0.72 4.52 -0.17
N ALA A 95 -0.38 5.04 1.01
CA ALA A 95 0.19 6.38 1.14
C ALA A 95 1.55 6.50 0.43
N GLY A 96 2.36 5.46 0.47
CA GLY A 96 3.61 5.34 -0.28
C GLY A 96 3.41 5.45 -1.79
N CYS A 97 2.35 4.82 -2.34
CA CYS A 97 2.01 4.93 -3.76
C CYS A 97 1.69 6.36 -4.20
N TYR A 98 1.09 7.17 -3.32
CA TYR A 98 0.80 8.59 -3.60
C TYR A 98 2.05 9.47 -3.55
N THR A 99 3.05 9.10 -2.78
CA THR A 99 4.18 9.98 -2.45
C THR A 99 4.95 10.48 -3.68
N PRO A 100 5.31 9.67 -4.70
CA PRO A 100 5.99 10.16 -5.89
C PRO A 100 5.10 11.11 -6.73
N PHE A 101 3.78 10.92 -6.73
CA PHE A 101 2.85 11.80 -7.43
C PHE A 101 2.70 13.14 -6.71
N THR A 102 2.53 13.12 -5.40
CA THR A 102 2.27 14.31 -4.59
C THR A 102 3.51 15.20 -4.47
N LEU A 103 4.70 14.62 -4.31
CA LEU A 103 5.95 15.35 -4.20
C LEU A 103 6.62 15.63 -5.55
N GLY A 104 6.48 14.71 -6.51
CA GLY A 104 7.17 14.77 -7.80
C GLY A 104 6.37 15.42 -8.93
N VAL A 105 5.10 15.04 -9.08
CA VAL A 105 4.22 15.47 -10.19
C VAL A 105 3.38 16.67 -9.80
N LEU A 106 2.50 16.54 -8.82
CA LEU A 106 1.52 17.57 -8.47
C LEU A 106 2.13 18.85 -7.90
N ARG A 107 3.12 18.71 -7.03
CA ARG A 107 3.79 19.82 -6.33
C ARG A 107 2.84 20.90 -5.76
N GLY A 108 3.37 21.87 -5.04
CA GLY A 108 2.60 22.99 -4.53
C GLY A 108 1.42 22.58 -3.63
N VAL A 109 0.36 23.38 -3.64
CA VAL A 109 -0.80 23.21 -2.74
C VAL A 109 -1.48 21.85 -2.94
N TRP A 110 -1.74 21.43 -4.18
CA TRP A 110 -2.38 20.14 -4.47
C TRP A 110 -1.56 18.95 -3.99
N GLY A 111 -0.24 19.00 -4.25
CA GLY A 111 0.67 17.92 -3.81
C GLY A 111 0.69 17.78 -2.30
N TRP A 112 0.89 18.87 -1.56
CA TRP A 112 0.94 18.86 -0.10
C TRP A 112 -0.41 18.52 0.54
N THR A 113 -1.52 18.98 -0.03
CA THR A 113 -2.87 18.64 0.47
C THR A 113 -3.15 17.14 0.36
N LEU A 114 -2.95 16.57 -0.83
CA LEU A 114 -3.14 15.11 -0.99
C LEU A 114 -2.16 14.29 -0.15
N PHE A 115 -0.90 14.71 -0.09
CA PHE A 115 0.09 14.07 0.78
C PHE A 115 -0.38 14.04 2.23
N GLY A 116 -0.82 15.18 2.76
CA GLY A 116 -1.32 15.29 4.14
C GLY A 116 -2.56 14.43 4.38
N ILE A 117 -3.51 14.40 3.44
CA ILE A 117 -4.73 13.60 3.57
C ILE A 117 -4.40 12.10 3.58
N VAL A 118 -3.65 11.59 2.60
CA VAL A 118 -3.38 10.15 2.50
C VAL A 118 -2.49 9.65 3.64
N TRP A 119 -1.48 10.40 4.03
CA TRP A 119 -0.64 10.04 5.17
C TRP A 119 -1.38 10.19 6.50
N GLY A 120 -2.26 11.19 6.64
CA GLY A 120 -3.13 11.34 7.81
C GLY A 120 -4.05 10.13 7.98
N ILE A 121 -4.72 9.69 6.91
CA ILE A 121 -5.56 8.48 6.95
C ILE A 121 -4.69 7.25 7.26
N ALA A 122 -3.50 7.15 6.67
CA ALA A 122 -2.59 6.03 6.94
C ALA A 122 -2.17 5.96 8.42
N VAL A 123 -1.83 7.08 9.04
CA VAL A 123 -1.48 7.14 10.48
C VAL A 123 -2.67 6.68 11.34
N ILE A 124 -3.88 7.16 11.06
CA ILE A 124 -5.10 6.75 11.77
C ILE A 124 -5.35 5.24 11.56
N GLY A 125 -5.21 4.75 10.33
CA GLY A 125 -5.38 3.35 9.99
C GLY A 125 -4.40 2.44 10.72
N VAL A 126 -3.12 2.79 10.71
CA VAL A 126 -2.06 2.08 11.45
C VAL A 126 -2.35 2.08 12.95
N ALA A 127 -2.68 3.23 13.54
CA ALA A 127 -3.02 3.34 14.95
C ALA A 127 -4.23 2.45 15.31
N SER A 128 -5.25 2.41 14.44
CA SER A 128 -6.43 1.56 14.64
C SER A 128 -6.07 0.06 14.67
N LYS A 129 -5.11 -0.37 13.84
CA LYS A 129 -4.65 -1.77 13.80
C LYS A 129 -3.76 -2.12 15.00
N ILE A 130 -2.91 -1.22 15.44
CA ILE A 130 -2.05 -1.44 16.61
C ILE A 130 -2.88 -1.50 17.90
N ILE A 131 -3.81 -0.56 18.09
CA ILE A 131 -4.61 -0.46 19.32
C ILE A 131 -5.74 -1.51 19.34
N GLY A 132 -6.36 -1.73 18.19
CA GLY A 132 -7.56 -2.56 18.08
C GLY A 132 -7.33 -4.00 17.63
N GLY A 133 -6.14 -4.33 17.15
CA GLY A 133 -5.83 -5.59 16.48
C GLY A 133 -6.22 -5.60 15.00
N ALA A 134 -5.66 -6.58 14.27
CA ALA A 134 -5.82 -6.70 12.83
C ALA A 134 -7.29 -6.81 12.39
N ASP A 135 -8.07 -7.59 13.12
CA ASP A 135 -9.47 -7.92 12.78
C ASP A 135 -10.49 -6.90 13.28
N ARG A 136 -10.05 -5.83 13.97
CA ARG A 136 -10.98 -4.79 14.40
C ARG A 136 -11.45 -3.98 13.19
N PHE A 137 -12.77 -3.92 13.03
CA PHE A 137 -13.45 -3.18 11.96
C PHE A 137 -13.00 -3.58 10.52
N PRO A 138 -13.11 -4.85 10.12
CA PRO A 138 -12.58 -5.31 8.83
C PRO A 138 -13.24 -4.58 7.65
N ARG A 139 -14.57 -4.40 7.65
CA ARG A 139 -15.30 -3.69 6.59
C ARG A 139 -14.90 -2.22 6.48
N LEU A 140 -14.66 -1.54 7.62
CA LEU A 140 -14.23 -0.16 7.64
C LEU A 140 -12.79 -0.03 7.10
N SER A 141 -11.93 -0.99 7.43
CA SER A 141 -10.56 -1.03 6.88
C SER A 141 -10.56 -1.21 5.37
N THR A 142 -11.35 -2.15 4.85
CA THR A 142 -11.50 -2.36 3.40
C THR A 142 -12.06 -1.11 2.71
N ALA A 143 -13.09 -0.49 3.28
CA ALA A 143 -13.64 0.76 2.74
C ALA A 143 -12.61 1.90 2.77
N ALA A 144 -11.80 1.99 3.83
CA ALA A 144 -10.72 2.98 3.92
C ALA A 144 -9.62 2.71 2.89
N TYR A 145 -9.21 1.46 2.68
CA TYR A 145 -8.26 1.10 1.61
C TYR A 145 -8.78 1.52 0.25
N LEU A 146 -10.02 1.13 -0.11
CA LEU A 146 -10.62 1.52 -1.38
C LEU A 146 -10.74 3.04 -1.53
N GLY A 147 -11.23 3.73 -0.50
CA GLY A 147 -11.33 5.19 -0.49
C GLY A 147 -9.98 5.86 -0.69
N MET A 148 -8.94 5.41 0.01
CA MET A 148 -7.57 5.89 -0.19
C MET A 148 -7.08 5.63 -1.61
N GLY A 149 -7.34 4.45 -2.18
CA GLY A 149 -6.91 4.10 -3.53
C GLY A 149 -7.50 5.02 -4.60
N TRP A 150 -8.71 5.57 -4.41
CA TRP A 150 -9.40 6.42 -5.37
C TRP A 150 -9.35 7.92 -5.05
N ILE A 151 -8.70 8.33 -3.97
CA ILE A 151 -8.64 9.75 -3.56
C ILE A 151 -7.99 10.66 -4.60
N PHE A 152 -7.16 10.11 -5.52
CA PHE A 152 -6.55 10.85 -6.62
C PHE A 152 -7.58 11.50 -7.56
N LEU A 153 -8.82 11.01 -7.60
CA LEU A 153 -9.90 11.58 -8.40
C LEU A 153 -10.20 13.03 -8.00
N ILE A 154 -9.95 13.43 -6.76
CA ILE A 154 -10.11 14.80 -6.28
C ILE A 154 -9.13 15.75 -7.01
N ALA A 155 -7.94 15.24 -7.39
CA ALA A 155 -6.92 16.00 -8.11
C ALA A 155 -6.82 15.59 -9.59
N LEU A 156 -7.88 15.02 -10.18
CA LEU A 156 -7.87 14.55 -11.56
C LEU A 156 -7.54 15.68 -12.55
N GLY A 157 -8.07 16.89 -12.34
CA GLY A 157 -7.79 18.05 -13.18
C GLY A 157 -6.30 18.45 -13.17
N PRO A 158 -5.70 18.72 -12.01
CA PRO A 158 -4.26 18.96 -11.92
C PRO A 158 -3.38 17.81 -12.45
N LEU A 159 -3.76 16.55 -12.21
CA LEU A 159 -3.04 15.39 -12.73
C LEU A 159 -3.07 15.35 -14.26
N TRP A 160 -4.24 15.57 -14.85
CA TRP A 160 -4.42 15.60 -16.30
C TRP A 160 -3.52 16.63 -16.99
N GLN A 161 -3.31 17.78 -16.34
CA GLN A 161 -2.46 18.85 -16.87
C GLN A 161 -0.96 18.58 -16.75
N GLN A 162 -0.55 17.74 -15.79
CA GLN A 162 0.86 17.54 -15.42
C GLN A 162 1.42 16.17 -15.76
N MET A 163 0.54 15.20 -16.07
CA MET A 163 0.95 13.83 -16.41
C MET A 163 0.76 13.53 -17.89
N PRO A 164 1.70 12.78 -18.51
CA PRO A 164 1.47 12.20 -19.84
C PRO A 164 0.27 11.24 -19.80
N ILE A 165 -0.45 11.15 -20.94
CA ILE A 165 -1.62 10.28 -21.06
C ILE A 165 -1.31 8.81 -20.70
N ALA A 166 -0.12 8.33 -21.03
CA ALA A 166 0.34 7.00 -20.63
C ALA A 166 0.38 6.83 -19.12
N GLY A 167 0.82 7.85 -18.36
CA GLY A 167 0.80 7.83 -16.90
C GLY A 167 -0.61 7.77 -16.34
N MET A 168 -1.57 8.50 -16.93
CA MET A 168 -2.97 8.44 -16.55
C MET A 168 -3.59 7.05 -16.81
N ILE A 169 -3.25 6.43 -17.94
CA ILE A 169 -3.72 5.07 -18.27
C ILE A 169 -3.20 4.07 -17.23
N TRP A 170 -1.91 4.14 -16.88
CA TRP A 170 -1.32 3.27 -15.86
C TRP A 170 -1.91 3.50 -14.47
N LEU A 171 -2.20 4.75 -14.11
CA LEU A 171 -2.84 5.09 -12.83
C LEU A 171 -4.25 4.47 -12.74
N LEU A 172 -5.06 4.60 -13.81
CA LEU A 172 -6.40 4.01 -13.88
C LEU A 172 -6.35 2.48 -13.89
N ALA A 173 -5.46 1.89 -14.69
CA ALA A 173 -5.29 0.43 -14.74
C ALA A 173 -4.88 -0.13 -13.37
N GLY A 174 -3.97 0.55 -12.68
CA GLY A 174 -3.57 0.21 -11.31
C GLY A 174 -4.73 0.31 -10.33
N GLY A 175 -5.52 1.39 -10.37
CA GLY A 175 -6.69 1.56 -9.51
C GLY A 175 -7.77 0.50 -9.74
N LEU A 176 -8.03 0.12 -11.00
CA LEU A 176 -8.96 -0.96 -11.34
C LEU A 176 -8.45 -2.31 -10.86
N SER A 177 -7.19 -2.65 -11.12
CA SER A 177 -6.57 -3.91 -10.67
C SER A 177 -6.59 -4.01 -9.13
N TYR A 178 -6.30 -2.90 -8.45
CA TYR A 178 -6.39 -2.81 -7.00
C TYR A 178 -7.81 -3.08 -6.49
N THR A 179 -8.82 -2.46 -7.11
CA THR A 179 -10.24 -2.63 -6.72
C THR A 179 -10.72 -4.06 -6.90
N VAL A 180 -10.26 -4.74 -7.95
CA VAL A 180 -10.59 -6.16 -8.19
C VAL A 180 -9.89 -7.07 -7.18
N GLY A 181 -8.72 -6.67 -6.67
CA GLY A 181 -7.93 -7.46 -5.72
C GLY A 181 -8.33 -7.28 -4.24
N VAL A 182 -9.13 -6.25 -3.89
CA VAL A 182 -9.60 -5.96 -2.54
C VAL A 182 -10.95 -6.63 -2.27
#